data_fd9fb49d948cefc8e694d8896ee23928
#
_entry.id   fd9fb49d948cefc8e694d8896ee23928
#
_cell.length_a   1.000
_cell.length_b   1.000
_cell.length_c   1.000
_cell.angle_alpha   90.00
_cell.angle_beta   90.00
_cell.angle_gamma   90.00
#
_symmetry.space_group_name_H-M   'P 1'
#
loop_
_entity.id
_entity.type
_entity.pdbx_description
1 polymer ?
#
loop_
_entity_poly.entity_id
_entity_poly.type
_entity_poly.pdbx_seq_one_letter_code
_entity_poly.pdbx_strand_id
1 'polypeptide(L)' 'MPHISVMMYPGRDEATKELIAKNLQAELMRTMNAPANFFSVSIEEVAPEKWDETVAAKVAHDDLYITSDIVK' A
#
# COMPACT_ATOMS: atom_id res chain seq x y z
N MET A 1 10.11 11.60 5.93
CA MET A 1 9.04 10.92 6.71
C MET A 1 8.07 10.23 5.75
N PRO A 2 8.38 9.00 5.22
CA PRO A 2 7.51 8.35 4.24
C PRO A 2 6.29 7.70 4.88
N HIS A 3 5.20 7.68 4.14
CA HIS A 3 4.01 6.89 4.45
C HIS A 3 3.70 5.95 3.28
N ILE A 4 3.41 4.68 3.59
CA ILE A 4 3.04 3.68 2.60
C ILE A 4 1.55 3.43 2.72
N SER A 5 0.83 3.68 1.65
CA SER A 5 -0.61 3.40 1.57
C SER A 5 -0.84 2.18 0.69
N VAL A 6 -1.49 1.16 1.24
CA VAL A 6 -1.82 -0.06 0.50
C VAL A 6 -3.33 -0.14 0.36
N MET A 7 -3.78 -0.35 -0.86
CA MET A 7 -5.18 -0.68 -1.13
C MET A 7 -5.24 -2.11 -1.61
N MET A 8 -6.17 -2.89 -1.09
CA MET A 8 -6.32 -4.29 -1.50
C MET A 8 -7.76 -4.72 -1.37
N TYR A 9 -8.12 -5.79 -2.09
CA TYR A 9 -9.41 -6.42 -1.91
C TYR A 9 -9.50 -7.02 -0.51
N PRO A 10 -10.70 -7.04 0.10
CA PRO A 10 -10.88 -7.67 1.40
C PRO A 10 -10.68 -9.19 1.33
N GLY A 11 -10.45 -9.82 2.47
CA GLY A 11 -10.36 -11.28 2.56
C GLY A 11 -9.15 -11.79 3.32
N ARG A 12 -8.19 -10.94 3.63
CA ARG A 12 -7.04 -11.34 4.43
C ARG A 12 -7.30 -11.06 5.90
N ASP A 13 -6.79 -11.92 6.78
CA ASP A 13 -6.96 -11.73 8.22
C ASP A 13 -6.00 -10.67 8.76
N GLU A 14 -6.22 -10.28 10.03
CA GLU A 14 -5.40 -9.24 10.66
C GLU A 14 -3.93 -9.62 10.74
N ALA A 15 -3.62 -10.88 11.06
CA ALA A 15 -2.23 -11.33 11.17
C ALA A 15 -1.49 -11.18 9.84
N THR A 16 -2.15 -11.51 8.73
CA THR A 16 -1.57 -11.36 7.40
C THR A 16 -1.36 -9.88 7.06
N LYS A 17 -2.34 -9.02 7.37
CA LYS A 17 -2.22 -7.59 7.10
C LYS A 17 -1.10 -6.96 7.92
N GLU A 18 -0.96 -7.35 9.18
CA GLU A 18 0.17 -6.89 10.01
C GLU A 18 1.51 -7.30 9.42
N LEU A 19 1.60 -8.53 8.92
CA LEU A 19 2.83 -9.02 8.31
C LEU A 19 3.16 -8.25 7.03
N ILE A 20 2.16 -7.97 6.20
CA ILE A 20 2.34 -7.14 4.99
C ILE A 20 2.90 -5.78 5.39
N ALA A 21 2.28 -5.12 6.38
CA ALA A 21 2.72 -3.80 6.81
C ALA A 21 4.16 -3.82 7.32
N LYS A 22 4.51 -4.81 8.14
CA LYS A 22 5.87 -4.93 8.70
C LYS A 22 6.90 -5.20 7.61
N ASN A 23 6.58 -6.06 6.65
CA ASN A 23 7.51 -6.39 5.57
C ASN A 23 7.73 -5.19 4.63
N LEU A 24 6.68 -4.43 4.34
CA LEU A 24 6.81 -3.22 3.52
C LEU A 24 7.64 -2.16 4.24
N GLN A 25 7.39 -1.97 5.53
CA GLN A 25 8.20 -1.05 6.34
C GLN A 25 9.67 -1.47 6.33
N ALA A 26 9.94 -2.75 6.57
CA ALA A 26 11.32 -3.26 6.63
C ALA A 26 12.05 -3.06 5.30
N GLU A 27 11.38 -3.32 4.17
CA GLU A 27 11.99 -3.14 2.86
C GLU A 27 12.31 -1.68 2.59
N LEU A 28 11.42 -0.79 2.96
CA LEU A 28 11.63 0.64 2.75
C LEU A 28 12.74 1.17 3.66
N MET A 29 12.79 0.69 4.92
CA MET A 29 13.90 0.99 5.84
C MET A 29 15.23 0.59 5.23
N ARG A 30 15.29 -0.60 4.66
CA ARG A 30 16.52 -1.13 4.05
C ARG A 30 16.92 -0.29 2.83
N THR A 31 15.96 0.02 1.97
CA THR A 31 16.22 0.77 0.73
C THR A 31 16.64 2.21 1.01
N MET A 32 16.00 2.85 1.98
CA MET A 32 16.26 4.25 2.32
C MET A 32 17.32 4.43 3.39
N ASN A 33 17.77 3.33 4.03
CA ASN A 33 18.76 3.36 5.10
C ASN A 33 18.33 4.29 6.24
N ALA A 34 17.12 4.10 6.76
CA ALA A 34 16.54 4.92 7.81
C ALA A 34 15.80 4.07 8.84
N PRO A 35 15.63 4.57 10.07
CA PRO A 35 15.03 3.78 11.15
C PRO A 35 13.49 3.65 11.03
N ALA A 36 12.94 2.65 11.68
CA ALA A 36 11.52 2.28 11.61
C ALA A 36 10.58 3.43 11.96
N ASN A 37 10.96 4.28 12.91
CA ASN A 37 10.09 5.35 13.37
C ASN A 37 9.84 6.45 12.34
N PHE A 38 10.50 6.40 11.19
CA PHE A 38 10.23 7.34 10.09
C PHE A 38 9.09 6.87 9.19
N PHE A 39 8.72 5.58 9.24
CA PHE A 39 7.84 4.96 8.25
C PHE A 39 6.52 4.55 8.89
N SER A 40 5.42 5.01 8.31
CA SER A 40 4.09 4.56 8.68
C SER A 40 3.46 3.79 7.52
N VAL A 41 2.54 2.89 7.83
CA VAL A 41 1.88 2.06 6.82
C VAL A 41 0.39 2.00 7.14
N SER A 42 -0.44 2.24 6.15
CA SER A 42 -1.87 2.02 6.26
C SER A 42 -2.32 0.99 5.23
N ILE A 43 -3.33 0.20 5.58
CA ILE A 43 -3.93 -0.77 4.69
C ILE A 43 -5.43 -0.49 4.64
N GLU A 44 -5.92 -0.21 3.44
CA GLU A 44 -7.34 0.04 3.20
C GLU A 44 -7.90 -1.11 2.38
N GLU A 45 -8.98 -1.72 2.86
CA GLU A 45 -9.69 -2.74 2.10
C GLU A 45 -10.73 -2.07 1.23
N VAL A 46 -10.72 -2.41 -0.06
CA VAL A 46 -11.61 -1.82 -1.06
C VAL A 46 -12.33 -2.96 -1.77
N ALA A 47 -13.66 -2.94 -1.74
CA ALA A 47 -14.46 -3.94 -2.42
C ALA A 47 -14.19 -3.91 -3.93
N PRO A 48 -14.19 -5.06 -4.62
CA PRO A 48 -13.91 -5.09 -6.06
C PRO A 48 -14.80 -4.15 -6.88
N GLU A 49 -16.08 -4.04 -6.54
CA GLU A 49 -17.02 -3.16 -7.24
C GLU A 49 -16.75 -1.66 -7.02
N LYS A 50 -15.94 -1.32 -6.02
CA LYS A 50 -15.53 0.06 -5.73
C LYS A 50 -14.10 0.35 -6.18
N TRP A 51 -13.40 -0.64 -6.73
CA TRP A 51 -11.97 -0.53 -6.98
C TRP A 51 -11.63 0.60 -7.95
N ASP A 52 -12.28 0.64 -9.11
CA ASP A 52 -11.91 1.61 -10.15
C ASP A 52 -12.15 3.05 -9.68
N GLU A 53 -13.27 3.32 -9.00
CA GLU A 53 -13.53 4.68 -8.51
C GLU A 53 -12.59 5.08 -7.38
N THR A 54 -12.21 4.12 -6.53
CA THR A 54 -11.27 4.40 -5.44
C THR A 54 -9.88 4.68 -5.97
N VAL A 55 -9.41 3.89 -6.93
CA VAL A 55 -8.12 4.12 -7.59
C VAL A 55 -8.12 5.49 -8.26
N ALA A 56 -9.17 5.82 -9.00
CA ALA A 56 -9.26 7.12 -9.68
C ALA A 56 -9.19 8.30 -8.70
N ALA A 57 -9.74 8.13 -7.49
CA ALA A 57 -9.75 9.18 -6.48
C ALA A 57 -8.41 9.30 -5.73
N LYS A 58 -7.67 8.21 -5.57
CA LYS A 58 -6.53 8.16 -4.63
C LYS A 58 -5.18 8.00 -5.30
N VAL A 59 -5.12 7.51 -6.53
CA VAL A 59 -3.86 7.24 -7.21
C VAL A 59 -3.75 8.14 -8.43
N ALA A 60 -2.81 9.08 -8.39
CA ALA A 60 -2.51 9.92 -9.54
C ALA A 60 -1.73 9.10 -10.57
N HIS A 61 -2.20 9.08 -11.81
CA HIS A 61 -1.57 8.30 -12.87
C HIS A 61 -0.08 8.65 -13.03
N ASP A 62 0.25 9.92 -12.93
CA ASP A 62 1.64 10.38 -13.11
C ASP A 62 2.57 9.93 -11.96
N ASP A 63 2.01 9.47 -10.84
CA ASP A 63 2.78 8.97 -9.71
C ASP A 63 3.02 7.46 -9.76
N LEU A 64 2.43 6.77 -10.75
CA LEU A 64 2.59 5.33 -10.88
C LEU A 64 3.98 4.99 -11.40
N TYR A 65 4.75 4.25 -10.61
CA TYR A 65 6.04 3.72 -11.02
C TYR A 65 5.94 2.30 -11.53
N ILE A 66 4.98 1.53 -11.01
CA ILE A 66 4.73 0.15 -11.40
C ILE A 66 3.23 -0.03 -11.57
N THR A 67 2.83 -0.50 -12.73
CA THR A 67 1.41 -0.77 -13.02
C THR A 67 1.07 -2.24 -12.79
N SER A 68 -0.22 -2.55 -12.77
CA SER A 68 -0.73 -3.92 -12.67
C SER A 68 -1.90 -4.08 -13.62
N ASP A 69 -2.50 -5.28 -13.63
CA ASP A 69 -3.68 -5.53 -14.47
C ASP A 69 -4.89 -4.70 -14.04
N ILE A 70 -4.93 -4.26 -12.78
CA ILE A 70 -6.08 -3.54 -12.22
C ILE A 70 -5.76 -2.10 -11.82
N VAL A 71 -4.52 -1.65 -12.00
CA VAL A 71 -4.10 -0.25 -11.82
C VAL A 71 -3.13 0.08 -12.95
N LYS A 72 -3.59 0.84 -13.91
CA LYS A 72 -2.82 1.10 -15.15
C LYS A 72 -2.54 2.58 -15.37
#